data_a6f205f22ef557da16549549e6e1bee3
#
_entry.id   a6f205f22ef557da16549549e6e1bee3
#
_cell.length_a   1.000
_cell.length_b   1.000
_cell.length_c   1.000
_cell.angle_alpha   90.00
_cell.angle_beta   90.00
_cell.angle_gamma   90.00
#
_symmetry.space_group_name_H-M   'P 1'
#
loop_
_entity.id
_entity.type
_entity.pdbx_description
1 polymer ?
#
loop_
_entity_poly.entity_id
_entity_poly.type
_entity_poly.pdbx_seq_one_letter_code
_entity_poly.pdbx_strand_id
1 'polypeptide(L)'
;RIDPERRQWLALSTPSFRDWFTAIMDWREQDRDSRHPIPPYSINDLPDTGLLTAEDLAGGTWLTVNVWAGSSETRVAATLQRNDGMQIDLQPERTQSGAGEAPRIGAEWADPFAAQRQLSVGRYALISREGEGRSQGFEQFKGSRRGPEPPRPQGAVADRNMHLWRARLPDDLAPGVYVAEVTSTDRHGAASTDRLLFELRAERPPRYFRTDVWYGTE
;
A
#
# COMPACT_ATOMS: atom_id res chain seq x y z
N ARG A 1 6.51 -14.51 -11.01
CA ARG A 1 6.13 -15.83 -10.45
C ARG A 1 5.40 -15.56 -9.14
N ILE A 2 4.16 -15.99 -9.03
CA ILE A 2 3.41 -15.92 -7.78
C ILE A 2 3.94 -17.05 -6.90
N ASP A 3 4.41 -16.70 -5.71
CA ASP A 3 4.79 -17.70 -4.71
C ASP A 3 3.50 -18.30 -4.13
N PRO A 4 3.20 -19.58 -4.36
CA PRO A 4 1.97 -20.19 -3.88
C PRO A 4 1.92 -20.37 -2.35
N GLU A 5 3.06 -20.25 -1.68
CA GLU A 5 3.16 -20.36 -0.22
C GLU A 5 2.99 -19.01 0.48
N ARG A 6 3.10 -17.91 -0.27
CA ARG A 6 2.95 -16.58 0.28
C ARG A 6 1.48 -16.32 0.64
N ARG A 7 1.23 -16.00 1.90
CA ARG A 7 -0.12 -15.79 2.44
C ARG A 7 -0.39 -14.36 2.89
N GLN A 8 0.62 -13.52 2.84
CA GLN A 8 0.51 -12.13 3.27
C GLN A 8 1.40 -11.23 2.43
N TRP A 9 1.13 -9.92 2.46
CA TRP A 9 1.93 -8.90 1.83
C TRP A 9 2.23 -7.77 2.82
N LEU A 10 3.48 -7.33 2.84
CA LEU A 10 3.95 -6.23 3.68
C LEU A 10 4.26 -5.01 2.83
N ALA A 11 3.91 -3.84 3.32
CA ALA A 11 4.26 -2.56 2.71
C ALA A 11 4.37 -1.46 3.77
N LEU A 12 5.02 -0.34 3.43
CA LEU A 12 5.03 0.85 4.26
C LEU A 12 4.05 1.90 3.70
N SER A 13 3.16 2.38 4.57
CA SER A 13 2.32 3.54 4.30
C SER A 13 3.02 4.77 4.85
N THR A 14 3.72 5.49 3.97
CA THR A 14 4.45 6.73 4.28
C THR A 14 3.56 7.95 4.10
N PRO A 15 3.93 9.14 4.64
CA PRO A 15 3.25 10.39 4.33
C PRO A 15 3.11 10.63 2.82
N SER A 16 4.20 10.44 2.07
CA SER A 16 4.20 10.64 0.62
C SER A 16 3.32 9.64 -0.15
N PHE A 17 3.15 8.41 0.35
CA PHE A 17 2.14 7.50 -0.20
C PHE A 17 0.72 8.04 0.04
N ARG A 18 0.43 8.54 1.24
CA ARG A 18 -0.90 9.07 1.55
C ARG A 18 -1.24 10.32 0.75
N ASP A 19 -0.27 11.21 0.53
CA ASP A 19 -0.43 12.40 -0.32
C ASP A 19 -0.72 11.99 -1.77
N TRP A 20 0.05 11.05 -2.29
CA TRP A 20 -0.15 10.50 -3.62
C TRP A 20 -1.53 9.84 -3.76
N PHE A 21 -1.94 9.03 -2.77
CA PHE A 21 -3.24 8.37 -2.77
C PHE A 21 -4.37 9.40 -2.74
N THR A 22 -4.27 10.41 -1.88
CA THR A 22 -5.26 11.49 -1.76
C THR A 22 -5.40 12.24 -3.08
N ALA A 23 -4.29 12.65 -3.70
CA ALA A 23 -4.32 13.36 -4.96
C ALA A 23 -4.96 12.54 -6.11
N ILE A 24 -4.73 11.22 -6.13
CA ILE A 24 -5.39 10.32 -7.10
C ILE A 24 -6.89 10.22 -6.81
N MET A 25 -7.28 10.14 -5.55
CA MET A 25 -8.70 10.08 -5.18
C MET A 25 -9.42 11.38 -5.51
N ASP A 26 -8.84 12.52 -5.18
CA ASP A 26 -9.38 13.85 -5.51
C ASP A 26 -9.55 14.02 -7.03
N TRP A 27 -8.56 13.59 -7.81
CA TRP A 27 -8.68 13.59 -9.27
C TRP A 27 -9.81 12.69 -9.77
N ARG A 28 -10.08 11.56 -9.13
CA ARG A 28 -11.15 10.63 -9.50
C ARG A 28 -12.54 11.14 -9.17
N GLU A 29 -12.68 11.93 -8.10
CA GLU A 29 -13.94 12.53 -7.67
C GLU A 29 -14.36 13.71 -8.54
N GLN A 30 -13.42 14.31 -9.29
CA GLN A 30 -13.75 15.34 -10.26
C GLN A 30 -14.70 14.81 -11.34
N ASP A 31 -15.54 15.70 -11.88
CA ASP A 31 -16.43 15.37 -12.98
C ASP A 31 -15.61 14.78 -14.15
N ARG A 32 -16.11 13.67 -14.67
CA ARG A 32 -15.44 12.92 -15.74
C ARG A 32 -15.22 13.76 -17.00
N ASP A 33 -16.14 14.66 -17.30
CA ASP A 33 -16.10 15.44 -18.54
C ASP A 33 -15.18 16.66 -18.41
N SER A 34 -14.91 17.12 -17.18
CA SER A 34 -14.08 18.28 -16.88
C SER A 34 -12.67 17.90 -16.37
N ARG A 35 -12.47 16.70 -15.84
CA ARG A 35 -11.16 16.30 -15.31
C ARG A 35 -10.16 16.00 -16.41
N HIS A 36 -8.89 16.29 -16.12
CA HIS A 36 -7.80 15.87 -17.01
C HIS A 36 -7.81 14.36 -17.22
N PRO A 37 -7.65 13.84 -18.46
CA PRO A 37 -7.74 12.40 -18.75
C PRO A 37 -6.62 11.57 -18.09
N ILE A 38 -5.49 12.21 -17.74
CA ILE A 38 -4.35 11.58 -17.09
C ILE A 38 -4.35 11.99 -15.61
N PRO A 39 -4.20 11.04 -14.67
CA PRO A 39 -4.07 11.36 -13.25
C PRO A 39 -2.83 12.22 -13.00
N PRO A 40 -2.85 13.09 -11.96
CA PRO A 40 -1.75 14.03 -11.68
C PRO A 40 -0.45 13.34 -11.31
N TYR A 41 -0.53 12.11 -10.85
CA TYR A 41 0.62 11.30 -10.46
C TYR A 41 0.59 9.93 -11.11
N SER A 42 1.76 9.39 -11.39
CA SER A 42 1.94 8.02 -11.86
C SER A 42 2.45 7.14 -10.71
N ILE A 43 2.44 5.83 -10.94
CA ILE A 43 3.07 4.89 -10.00
C ILE A 43 4.57 5.16 -9.82
N ASN A 44 5.22 5.76 -10.84
CA ASN A 44 6.64 6.09 -10.79
C ASN A 44 6.92 7.33 -9.91
N ASP A 45 5.89 8.09 -9.56
CA ASP A 45 6.01 9.24 -8.67
C ASP A 45 5.96 8.83 -7.20
N LEU A 46 5.62 7.56 -6.92
CA LEU A 46 5.73 7.04 -5.57
C LEU A 46 7.18 7.02 -5.11
N PRO A 47 7.45 7.58 -3.93
CA PRO A 47 8.77 7.44 -3.34
C PRO A 47 9.08 5.95 -3.09
N ASP A 48 10.36 5.61 -3.13
CA ASP A 48 10.82 4.31 -2.68
C ASP A 48 10.50 4.15 -1.20
N THR A 49 9.55 3.29 -0.89
CA THR A 49 9.14 3.00 0.49
C THR A 49 10.17 2.15 1.25
N GLY A 50 11.18 1.62 0.56
CA GLY A 50 12.34 0.97 1.17
C GLY A 50 13.36 1.96 1.75
N LEU A 51 13.20 3.28 1.50
CA LEU A 51 14.08 4.33 1.99
C LEU A 51 13.27 5.39 2.73
N LEU A 52 13.43 5.47 4.03
CA LEU A 52 12.77 6.41 4.91
C LEU A 52 13.75 7.48 5.44
N THR A 53 13.18 8.59 5.90
CA THR A 53 13.87 9.64 6.66
C THR A 53 13.17 9.85 8.01
N ALA A 54 13.81 10.60 8.91
CA ALA A 54 13.19 10.99 10.18
C ALA A 54 11.89 11.78 9.96
N GLU A 55 11.79 12.57 8.88
CA GLU A 55 10.58 13.29 8.50
C GLU A 55 9.42 12.34 8.15
N ASP A 56 9.71 11.24 7.43
CA ASP A 56 8.70 10.22 7.11
C ASP A 56 8.15 9.56 8.38
N LEU A 57 9.01 9.31 9.39
CA LEU A 57 8.59 8.75 10.68
C LEU A 57 7.73 9.75 11.46
N ALA A 58 8.20 11.00 11.59
CA ALA A 58 7.48 12.08 12.29
C ALA A 58 6.10 12.34 11.65
N GLY A 59 6.02 12.25 10.32
CA GLY A 59 4.76 12.31 9.57
C GLY A 59 3.86 11.09 9.73
N GLY A 60 4.31 10.08 10.47
CA GLY A 60 3.56 8.87 10.80
C GLY A 60 3.64 7.81 9.70
N THR A 61 4.72 7.03 9.69
CA THR A 61 4.86 5.85 8.81
C THR A 61 4.28 4.61 9.49
N TRP A 62 3.54 3.81 8.71
CA TRP A 62 2.91 2.59 9.17
C TRP A 62 3.40 1.37 8.39
N LEU A 63 3.73 0.31 9.11
CA LEU A 63 3.83 -1.02 8.52
C LEU A 63 2.42 -1.55 8.27
N THR A 64 2.09 -1.87 7.04
CA THR A 64 0.81 -2.46 6.66
C THR A 64 0.99 -3.94 6.32
N VAL A 65 0.05 -4.75 6.78
CA VAL A 65 0.04 -6.21 6.62
C VAL A 65 -1.27 -6.63 5.99
N ASN A 66 -1.21 -7.10 4.76
CA ASN A 66 -2.35 -7.67 4.05
C ASN A 66 -2.28 -9.20 4.12
N VAL A 67 -3.15 -9.81 4.91
CA VAL A 67 -3.27 -11.27 5.06
C VAL A 67 -4.41 -11.76 4.17
N TRP A 68 -4.10 -12.51 3.12
CA TRP A 68 -5.05 -12.81 2.04
C TRP A 68 -6.31 -13.57 2.45
N ALA A 69 -6.24 -14.36 3.50
CA ALA A 69 -7.40 -15.05 4.06
C ALA A 69 -7.69 -14.57 5.49
N GLY A 70 -7.34 -13.33 5.80
CA GLY A 70 -7.50 -12.75 7.12
C GLY A 70 -8.97 -12.61 7.52
N SER A 71 -9.22 -12.75 8.81
CA SER A 71 -10.53 -12.61 9.45
C SER A 71 -10.39 -11.89 10.80
N SER A 72 -11.50 -11.62 11.47
CA SER A 72 -11.50 -11.07 12.84
C SER A 72 -10.74 -11.92 13.85
N GLU A 73 -10.59 -13.22 13.58
CA GLU A 73 -9.87 -14.18 14.45
C GLU A 73 -8.39 -14.33 14.11
N THR A 74 -7.93 -13.73 13.00
CA THR A 74 -6.53 -13.72 12.63
C THR A 74 -5.73 -12.87 13.63
N ARG A 75 -4.62 -13.41 14.10
CA ARG A 75 -3.66 -12.70 14.95
C ARG A 75 -2.45 -12.30 14.13
N VAL A 76 -2.00 -11.07 14.31
CA VAL A 76 -0.82 -10.55 13.64
C VAL A 76 0.14 -10.04 14.70
N ALA A 77 1.36 -10.54 14.68
CA ALA A 77 2.48 -10.07 15.49
C ALA A 77 3.55 -9.49 14.57
N ALA A 78 4.17 -8.40 14.98
CA ALA A 78 5.21 -7.76 14.20
C ALA A 78 6.35 -7.33 15.11
N THR A 79 7.58 -7.54 14.64
CA THR A 79 8.81 -7.15 15.33
C THR A 79 9.69 -6.39 14.36
N LEU A 80 10.23 -5.28 14.81
CA LEU A 80 11.22 -4.49 14.07
C LEU A 80 12.61 -4.79 14.61
N GLN A 81 13.52 -5.19 13.74
CA GLN A 81 14.90 -5.49 14.08
C GLN A 81 15.85 -4.56 13.32
N ARG A 82 16.85 -4.05 13.99
CA ARG A 82 17.95 -3.28 13.37
C ARG A 82 19.21 -4.14 13.30
N ASN A 83 20.08 -3.80 12.37
CA ASN A 83 21.31 -4.53 12.10
C ASN A 83 22.32 -4.62 13.28
N ASP A 84 22.14 -3.82 14.33
CA ASP A 84 22.94 -3.86 15.57
C ASP A 84 22.35 -4.76 16.67
N GLY A 85 21.27 -5.46 16.37
CA GLY A 85 20.59 -6.37 17.30
C GLY A 85 19.47 -5.74 18.12
N MET A 86 19.19 -4.44 17.94
CA MET A 86 18.02 -3.82 18.56
C MET A 86 16.73 -4.48 18.05
N GLN A 87 15.80 -4.74 18.95
CA GLN A 87 14.49 -5.30 18.64
C GLN A 87 13.38 -4.50 19.30
N ILE A 88 12.31 -4.23 18.57
CA ILE A 88 11.11 -3.52 19.05
C ILE A 88 9.89 -4.32 18.62
N ASP A 89 9.00 -4.65 19.56
CA ASP A 89 7.71 -5.24 19.26
C ASP A 89 6.74 -4.15 18.85
N LEU A 90 6.16 -4.31 17.67
CA LEU A 90 5.11 -3.45 17.15
C LEU A 90 3.74 -3.99 17.56
N GLN A 91 2.76 -3.10 17.62
CA GLN A 91 1.37 -3.45 17.98
C GLN A 91 0.47 -3.31 16.75
N PRO A 92 0.27 -4.38 15.97
CA PRO A 92 -0.62 -4.30 14.81
C PRO A 92 -2.08 -4.14 15.23
N GLU A 93 -2.77 -3.18 14.60
CA GLU A 93 -4.20 -2.98 14.74
C GLU A 93 -4.93 -3.23 13.41
N ARG A 94 -6.20 -3.64 13.47
CA ARG A 94 -7.02 -3.79 12.28
C ARG A 94 -7.29 -2.43 11.64
N THR A 95 -7.17 -2.37 10.31
CA THR A 95 -7.52 -1.16 9.55
C THR A 95 -8.97 -1.17 9.07
N GLN A 96 -9.57 -2.35 8.94
CA GLN A 96 -10.94 -2.49 8.46
C GLN A 96 -11.92 -2.41 9.62
N SER A 97 -13.02 -1.68 9.39
CA SER A 97 -14.09 -1.55 10.36
C SER A 97 -14.94 -2.81 10.42
N GLY A 98 -15.25 -3.27 11.63
CA GLY A 98 -16.18 -4.36 11.86
C GLY A 98 -17.64 -3.91 11.75
N ALA A 99 -18.55 -4.87 11.96
CA ALA A 99 -19.97 -4.57 12.01
C ALA A 99 -20.27 -3.64 13.18
N GLY A 100 -20.96 -2.53 12.91
CA GLY A 100 -21.31 -1.53 13.93
C GLY A 100 -20.20 -0.54 14.29
N GLU A 101 -18.99 -0.67 13.71
CA GLU A 101 -17.91 0.29 13.87
C GLU A 101 -18.02 1.44 12.85
N ALA A 102 -17.50 2.61 13.22
CA ALA A 102 -17.39 3.73 12.30
C ALA A 102 -16.48 3.37 11.11
N PRO A 103 -16.83 3.79 9.88
CA PRO A 103 -16.00 3.50 8.71
C PRO A 103 -14.60 4.10 8.85
N ARG A 104 -13.57 3.30 8.60
CA ARG A 104 -12.19 3.73 8.50
C ARG A 104 -11.85 3.87 7.03
N ILE A 105 -11.84 5.10 6.54
CA ILE A 105 -11.70 5.45 5.11
C ILE A 105 -10.61 6.47 4.90
N GLY A 106 -10.19 6.61 3.64
CA GLY A 106 -9.19 7.59 3.22
C GLY A 106 -7.77 7.02 3.17
N ALA A 107 -6.84 7.90 2.85
CA ALA A 107 -5.45 7.55 2.60
C ALA A 107 -4.76 6.89 3.81
N GLU A 108 -5.15 7.31 5.01
CA GLU A 108 -4.57 6.76 6.25
C GLU A 108 -4.83 5.26 6.42
N TRP A 109 -5.97 4.77 5.92
CA TRP A 109 -6.41 3.38 6.07
C TRP A 109 -6.25 2.56 4.78
N ALA A 110 -5.69 3.16 3.74
CA ALA A 110 -5.51 2.52 2.45
C ALA A 110 -4.42 1.44 2.52
N ASP A 111 -4.64 0.36 1.76
CA ASP A 111 -3.61 -0.66 1.52
C ASP A 111 -2.66 -0.18 0.42
N PRO A 112 -1.38 0.13 0.73
CA PRO A 112 -0.43 0.61 -0.27
C PRO A 112 -0.21 -0.39 -1.41
N PHE A 113 -0.21 -1.68 -1.10
CA PHE A 113 -0.03 -2.71 -2.11
C PHE A 113 -1.20 -2.75 -3.09
N ALA A 114 -2.44 -2.79 -2.58
CA ALA A 114 -3.63 -2.82 -3.42
C ALA A 114 -3.77 -1.56 -4.26
N ALA A 115 -3.51 -0.38 -3.69
CA ALA A 115 -3.55 0.91 -4.37
C ALA A 115 -2.54 0.97 -5.53
N GLN A 116 -1.29 0.59 -5.29
CA GLN A 116 -0.25 0.54 -6.31
C GLN A 116 -0.58 -0.43 -7.43
N ARG A 117 -1.05 -1.63 -7.08
CA ARG A 117 -1.43 -2.66 -8.07
C ARG A 117 -2.57 -2.21 -8.94
N GLN A 118 -3.60 -1.63 -8.37
CA GLN A 118 -4.75 -1.17 -9.12
C GLN A 118 -4.39 -0.07 -10.12
N LEU A 119 -3.57 0.89 -9.72
CA LEU A 119 -3.12 1.96 -10.60
C LEU A 119 -2.15 1.45 -11.67
N SER A 120 -1.28 0.51 -11.34
CA SER A 120 -0.40 -0.15 -12.31
C SER A 120 -1.21 -0.84 -13.41
N VAL A 121 -2.18 -1.65 -13.03
CA VAL A 121 -3.03 -2.37 -14.00
C VAL A 121 -3.83 -1.39 -14.83
N GLY A 122 -4.43 -0.36 -14.24
CA GLY A 122 -5.16 0.68 -14.96
C GLY A 122 -4.28 1.40 -15.98
N ARG A 123 -3.05 1.74 -15.63
CA ARG A 123 -2.09 2.39 -16.52
C ARG A 123 -1.64 1.49 -17.66
N TYR A 124 -1.26 0.25 -17.35
CA TYR A 124 -0.83 -0.71 -18.40
C TYR A 124 -1.96 -1.05 -19.35
N ALA A 125 -3.18 -1.16 -18.85
CA ALA A 125 -4.35 -1.33 -19.70
C ALA A 125 -4.61 -0.13 -20.63
N LEU A 126 -4.21 1.08 -20.23
CA LEU A 126 -4.28 2.27 -21.09
C LEU A 126 -3.15 2.32 -22.12
N ILE A 127 -1.93 1.91 -21.74
CA ILE A 127 -0.73 1.98 -22.59
C ILE A 127 -0.68 0.82 -23.59
N SER A 128 -1.18 -0.36 -23.22
CA SER A 128 -1.18 -1.53 -24.11
C SER A 128 -2.21 -1.45 -25.25
N ARG A 129 -2.80 -0.29 -25.46
CA ARG A 129 -3.68 -0.03 -26.58
C ARG A 129 -2.89 0.11 -27.87
N GLU A 130 -2.87 -0.93 -28.66
CA GLU A 130 -2.60 -0.80 -30.08
C GLU A 130 -3.89 -0.38 -30.78
N GLY A 131 -3.90 0.82 -31.36
CA GLY A 131 -4.95 1.30 -32.21
C GLY A 131 -6.33 1.39 -31.52
N GLU A 132 -7.35 0.82 -32.15
CA GLU A 132 -8.73 0.85 -31.66
C GLU A 132 -9.02 -0.18 -30.55
N GLY A 133 -8.05 -0.99 -30.18
CA GLY A 133 -8.21 -2.07 -29.22
C GLY A 133 -8.46 -1.55 -27.81
N ARG A 134 -9.67 -1.77 -27.31
CA ARG A 134 -9.95 -1.65 -25.89
C ARG A 134 -9.42 -2.91 -25.21
N SER A 135 -8.42 -2.79 -24.34
CA SER A 135 -8.01 -3.95 -23.56
C SER A 135 -9.18 -4.41 -22.68
N GLN A 136 -9.42 -5.72 -22.64
CA GLN A 136 -10.50 -6.28 -21.81
C GLN A 136 -10.33 -5.88 -20.32
N GLY A 137 -9.09 -5.73 -19.85
CA GLY A 137 -8.80 -5.23 -18.52
C GLY A 137 -9.30 -3.81 -18.28
N PHE A 138 -9.23 -2.93 -19.26
CA PHE A 138 -9.74 -1.57 -19.14
C PHE A 138 -11.28 -1.53 -19.08
N GLU A 139 -11.96 -2.37 -19.80
CA GLU A 139 -13.42 -2.48 -19.75
C GLU A 139 -13.91 -2.94 -18.38
N GLN A 140 -13.23 -3.88 -17.76
CA GLN A 140 -13.51 -4.31 -16.38
C GLN A 140 -13.33 -3.15 -15.39
N PHE A 141 -12.27 -2.35 -15.54
CA PHE A 141 -12.05 -1.18 -14.70
C PHE A 141 -13.01 -0.02 -14.98
N LYS A 142 -13.47 0.11 -16.23
CA LYS A 142 -14.44 1.14 -16.61
C LYS A 142 -15.81 0.94 -15.95
N GLY A 143 -16.18 -0.30 -15.66
CA GLY A 143 -17.37 -0.65 -14.87
C GLY A 143 -17.25 -0.28 -13.39
N SER A 144 -16.05 -0.19 -12.85
CA SER A 144 -15.75 0.25 -11.49
C SER A 144 -15.65 1.77 -11.44
N ARG A 145 -16.77 2.47 -11.54
CA ARG A 145 -16.87 3.93 -11.44
C ARG A 145 -16.50 4.49 -10.07
N ARG A 146 -16.34 3.63 -9.10
CA ARG A 146 -16.05 3.99 -7.72
C ARG A 146 -14.62 3.58 -7.44
N GLY A 147 -13.72 4.46 -7.32
CA GLY A 147 -12.35 4.29 -6.88
C GLY A 147 -11.84 2.88 -6.55
N PRO A 148 -10.63 2.76 -6.08
CA PRO A 148 -10.01 1.48 -5.72
C PRO A 148 -10.69 0.76 -4.52
N GLU A 149 -11.72 1.36 -3.95
CA GLU A 149 -12.47 0.73 -2.88
C GLU A 149 -13.53 -0.21 -3.47
N PRO A 150 -13.38 -1.53 -3.31
CA PRO A 150 -14.49 -2.44 -3.54
C PRO A 150 -15.65 -2.07 -2.63
N PRO A 151 -16.91 -2.39 -3.00
CA PRO A 151 -18.04 -2.18 -2.11
C PRO A 151 -17.73 -2.84 -0.76
N ARG A 152 -17.85 -2.06 0.30
CA ARG A 152 -17.50 -2.54 1.64
C ARG A 152 -18.42 -3.67 2.04
N PRO A 153 -17.89 -4.75 2.58
CA PRO A 153 -18.71 -5.75 3.22
C PRO A 153 -19.56 -5.10 4.31
N GLN A 154 -20.82 -5.46 4.41
CA GLN A 154 -21.75 -4.95 5.42
C GLN A 154 -22.15 -6.05 6.38
N GLY A 155 -22.48 -5.66 7.62
CA GLY A 155 -22.93 -6.57 8.68
C GLY A 155 -21.91 -7.65 9.03
N ALA A 156 -22.37 -8.86 9.28
CA ALA A 156 -21.53 -9.99 9.66
C ALA A 156 -20.48 -10.38 8.61
N VAL A 157 -20.63 -9.95 7.35
CA VAL A 157 -19.63 -10.20 6.30
C VAL A 157 -18.40 -9.31 6.49
N ALA A 158 -18.55 -8.11 7.05
CA ALA A 158 -17.44 -7.22 7.37
C ALA A 158 -16.45 -7.89 8.34
N ASP A 159 -16.97 -8.56 9.38
CA ASP A 159 -16.13 -9.23 10.37
C ASP A 159 -15.40 -10.47 9.81
N ARG A 160 -15.98 -11.09 8.77
CA ARG A 160 -15.38 -12.29 8.14
C ARG A 160 -14.26 -11.96 7.15
N ASN A 161 -14.26 -10.77 6.59
CA ASN A 161 -13.35 -10.36 5.52
C ASN A 161 -12.30 -9.34 5.98
N MET A 162 -11.93 -9.37 7.25
CA MET A 162 -10.87 -8.51 7.77
C MET A 162 -9.51 -9.11 7.45
N HIS A 163 -8.77 -8.45 6.57
CA HIS A 163 -7.50 -8.96 6.06
C HIS A 163 -6.36 -7.93 6.11
N LEU A 164 -6.63 -6.72 6.63
CA LEU A 164 -5.64 -5.65 6.67
C LEU A 164 -5.37 -5.18 8.11
N TRP A 165 -4.10 -5.17 8.49
CA TRP A 165 -3.58 -4.63 9.74
C TRP A 165 -2.54 -3.57 9.45
N ARG A 166 -2.27 -2.74 10.45
CA ARG A 166 -1.17 -1.79 10.43
C ARG A 166 -0.54 -1.66 11.81
N ALA A 167 0.74 -1.35 11.86
CA ALA A 167 1.46 -0.99 13.07
C ALA A 167 2.25 0.29 12.82
N ARG A 168 2.14 1.28 13.72
CA ARG A 168 2.92 2.52 13.59
C ARG A 168 4.39 2.22 13.87
N LEU A 169 5.27 2.72 13.01
CA LEU A 169 6.69 2.73 13.30
C LEU A 169 6.97 3.81 14.35
N PRO A 170 7.88 3.56 15.32
CA PRO A 170 8.35 4.61 16.23
C PRO A 170 8.96 5.78 15.46
N ASP A 171 8.72 6.99 15.91
CA ASP A 171 9.23 8.23 15.31
C ASP A 171 10.66 8.60 15.74
N ASP A 172 11.18 7.94 16.76
CA ASP A 172 12.50 8.12 17.32
C ASP A 172 13.54 7.06 16.88
N LEU A 173 13.24 6.30 15.81
CA LEU A 173 14.18 5.31 15.29
C LEU A 173 15.48 5.99 14.82
N ALA A 174 16.62 5.44 15.22
CA ALA A 174 17.93 5.91 14.75
C ALA A 174 18.20 5.46 13.29
N PRO A 175 19.00 6.20 12.52
CA PRO A 175 19.42 5.77 11.18
C PRO A 175 20.01 4.35 11.17
N GLY A 176 19.69 3.59 10.13
CA GLY A 176 20.15 2.20 10.00
C GLY A 176 19.26 1.37 9.07
N VAL A 177 19.64 0.11 8.94
CA VAL A 177 18.87 -0.87 8.17
C VAL A 177 18.00 -1.66 9.12
N TYR A 178 16.72 -1.77 8.77
CA TYR A 178 15.68 -2.41 9.56
C TYR A 178 15.03 -3.56 8.80
N VAL A 179 14.67 -4.59 9.52
CA VAL A 179 13.84 -5.69 9.06
C VAL A 179 12.59 -5.72 9.92
N ALA A 180 11.44 -5.53 9.30
CA ALA A 180 10.16 -5.82 9.93
C ALA A 180 9.82 -7.29 9.67
N GLU A 181 9.80 -8.11 10.71
CA GLU A 181 9.33 -9.49 10.65
C GLU A 181 7.88 -9.55 11.14
N VAL A 182 7.01 -10.14 10.35
CA VAL A 182 5.58 -10.24 10.64
C VAL A 182 5.13 -11.68 10.57
N THR A 183 4.48 -12.13 11.63
CA THR A 183 3.84 -13.45 11.69
C THR A 183 2.33 -13.26 11.80
N SER A 184 1.60 -13.81 10.84
CA SER A 184 0.15 -13.92 10.91
C SER A 184 -0.25 -15.37 11.23
N THR A 185 -1.21 -15.54 12.13
CA THR A 185 -1.76 -16.85 12.51
C THR A 185 -3.26 -16.81 12.23
N ASP A 186 -3.75 -17.73 11.42
CA ASP A 186 -5.15 -17.84 11.09
C ASP A 186 -5.97 -18.45 12.25
N ARG A 187 -7.29 -18.48 12.08
CA ARG A 187 -8.21 -19.08 13.07
C ARG A 187 -8.00 -20.59 13.32
N HIS A 188 -7.29 -21.27 12.44
CA HIS A 188 -6.98 -22.70 12.56
C HIS A 188 -5.58 -22.96 13.13
N GLY A 189 -4.84 -21.90 13.48
CA GLY A 189 -3.50 -21.99 14.03
C GLY A 189 -2.39 -22.10 12.98
N ALA A 190 -2.71 -22.02 11.68
CA ALA A 190 -1.68 -22.00 10.65
C ALA A 190 -0.99 -20.64 10.63
N ALA A 191 0.33 -20.63 10.77
CA ALA A 191 1.16 -19.44 10.80
C ALA A 191 1.90 -19.22 9.48
N SER A 192 2.07 -17.95 9.11
CA SER A 192 2.89 -17.52 7.99
C SER A 192 3.75 -16.34 8.43
N THR A 193 5.06 -16.40 8.15
CA THR A 193 6.00 -15.33 8.49
C THR A 193 6.57 -14.72 7.20
N ASP A 194 6.63 -13.39 7.15
CA ASP A 194 7.23 -12.64 6.04
C ASP A 194 8.07 -11.50 6.59
N ARG A 195 8.96 -10.93 5.75
CA ARG A 195 9.90 -9.88 6.13
C ARG A 195 9.87 -8.74 5.13
N LEU A 196 9.96 -7.52 5.67
CA LEU A 196 10.13 -6.30 4.90
C LEU A 196 11.42 -5.60 5.34
N LEU A 197 12.29 -5.34 4.37
CA LEU A 197 13.53 -4.60 4.59
C LEU A 197 13.31 -3.13 4.24
N PHE A 198 13.82 -2.22 5.08
CA PHE A 198 13.90 -0.79 4.75
C PHE A 198 15.14 -0.16 5.41
N GLU A 199 15.55 0.98 4.88
CA GLU A 199 16.65 1.79 5.41
C GLU A 199 16.11 3.13 5.88
N LEU A 200 16.53 3.55 7.09
CA LEU A 200 16.31 4.89 7.61
C LEU A 200 17.59 5.69 7.47
N ARG A 201 17.54 6.80 6.75
CA ARG A 201 18.65 7.74 6.56
C ARG A 201 18.35 9.09 7.20
N ALA A 202 19.41 9.83 7.54
CA ALA A 202 19.27 11.21 8.00
C ALA A 202 18.64 12.11 6.93
N GLU A 203 19.03 11.91 5.67
CA GLU A 203 18.55 12.69 4.54
C GLU A 203 18.16 11.79 3.36
N ARG A 204 17.16 12.20 2.62
CA ARG A 204 16.76 11.52 1.38
C ARG A 204 17.75 11.89 0.27
N PRO A 205 18.37 10.90 -0.38
CA PRO A 205 19.25 11.20 -1.51
C PRO A 205 18.43 11.86 -2.63
N PRO A 206 19.01 12.82 -3.35
CA PRO A 206 18.35 13.46 -4.49
C PRO A 206 17.97 12.39 -5.53
N ARG A 207 16.75 12.49 -6.05
CA ARG A 207 16.32 11.64 -7.17
C ARG A 207 16.89 12.22 -8.46
N TYR A 208 17.78 11.51 -9.10
CA TYR A 208 18.21 11.81 -10.45
C TYR A 208 17.30 11.07 -11.42
N PHE A 209 16.33 11.75 -11.98
CA PHE A 209 15.63 11.25 -13.17
C PHE A 209 16.52 11.57 -14.38
N ARG A 210 17.08 10.54 -14.97
CA ARG A 210 17.70 10.67 -16.29
C ARG A 210 16.57 10.74 -17.32
N THR A 211 16.06 11.92 -17.55
CA THR A 211 15.04 12.18 -18.59
C THR A 211 15.59 12.03 -20.00
N ASP A 212 16.91 12.18 -20.16
CA ASP A 212 17.65 12.03 -21.42
C ASP A 212 17.62 10.60 -21.99
N VAL A 213 17.39 9.58 -21.17
CA VAL A 213 17.31 8.19 -21.62
C VAL A 213 15.95 7.82 -22.24
N TRP A 214 14.89 8.58 -21.95
CA TRP A 214 13.51 8.26 -22.34
C TRP A 214 12.99 9.07 -23.53
N TYR A 215 13.60 10.19 -23.80
CA TYR A 215 13.30 11.04 -24.92
C TYR A 215 14.58 11.12 -25.76
N GLY A 216 14.75 10.13 -26.66
CA GLY A 216 15.80 10.22 -27.65
C GLY A 216 15.71 11.61 -28.32
N THR A 217 16.64 12.48 -28.00
CA THR A 217 16.87 13.67 -28.80
C THR A 217 17.54 13.20 -30.08
N GLU A 218 16.76 13.15 -31.17
CA GLU A 218 17.32 13.21 -32.51
C GLU A 218 18.02 14.56 -32.68
#